data_4015af68a1f762dbabe4bf6b6aaf9dbd
#
_entry.id   4015af68a1f762dbabe4bf6b6aaf9dbd
#
_cell.length_a   1.000
_cell.length_b   1.000
_cell.length_c   1.000
_cell.angle_alpha   90.00
_cell.angle_beta   90.00
_cell.angle_gamma   90.00
#
_symmetry.space_group_name_H-M   'P 1'
#
loop_
_entity.id
_entity.type
_entity.pdbx_description
1 polymer ?
#
loop_
_entity_poly.entity_id
_entity_poly.type
_entity_poly.pdbx_seq_one_letter_code
_entity_poly.pdbx_strand_id
1 'polypeptide(L)'
;ADIAEKALPVIAAGMQEHHVELRCCPRAAAILRDMQLTAATEEDWATEYLDYILAVRVVDSLEDAMTHIAQYGTGHSECIVTDSARAAEAFLDQVDAAAVYLNASTRFTDGAEFGLGAEIGISTQKLHSRGPMGLRELTTTKYIVVGNGQIR
;
A
#
# COMPACT_ATOMS: atom_id res chain seq x y z
N ALA A 1 13.97 12.13 -4.42
CA ALA A 1 14.49 13.31 -3.69
C ALA A 1 13.91 14.63 -4.21
N ASP A 2 13.81 14.81 -5.52
CA ASP A 2 13.54 16.12 -6.15
C ASP A 2 12.20 16.77 -5.73
N ILE A 3 11.19 15.98 -5.46
CA ILE A 3 9.87 16.46 -5.04
C ILE A 3 9.79 16.73 -3.52
N ALA A 4 10.71 16.16 -2.72
CA ALA A 4 10.61 16.15 -1.26
C ALA A 4 10.51 17.55 -0.65
N GLU A 5 11.35 18.51 -1.12
CA GLU A 5 11.34 19.87 -0.62
C GLU A 5 10.03 20.62 -0.88
N LYS A 6 9.30 20.25 -1.93
CA LYS A 6 8.01 20.85 -2.28
C LYS A 6 6.83 20.13 -1.64
N ALA A 7 6.87 18.79 -1.63
CA ALA A 7 5.74 17.98 -1.19
C ALA A 7 5.67 17.82 0.33
N LEU A 8 6.80 17.57 1.01
CA LEU A 8 6.80 17.29 2.44
C LEU A 8 6.20 18.40 3.30
N PRO A 9 6.49 19.70 3.08
CA PRO A 9 5.85 20.74 3.88
C PRO A 9 4.34 20.77 3.76
N VAL A 10 3.80 20.51 2.56
CA VAL A 10 2.36 20.50 2.32
C VAL A 10 1.71 19.30 2.98
N ILE A 11 2.32 18.12 2.83
CA ILE A 11 1.83 16.88 3.46
C ILE A 11 1.88 17.01 4.98
N ALA A 12 3.00 17.48 5.52
CA ALA A 12 3.19 17.62 6.95
C ALA A 12 2.23 18.63 7.59
N ALA A 13 1.92 19.74 6.91
CA ALA A 13 0.90 20.68 7.36
C ALA A 13 -0.48 20.03 7.47
N GLY A 14 -0.90 19.26 6.46
CA GLY A 14 -2.15 18.51 6.51
C GLY A 14 -2.17 17.45 7.62
N MET A 15 -1.06 16.75 7.86
CA MET A 15 -0.94 15.78 8.95
C MET A 15 -1.04 16.45 10.32
N GLN A 16 -0.45 17.63 10.47
CA GLN A 16 -0.50 18.42 11.71
C GLN A 16 -1.92 18.88 12.06
N GLU A 17 -2.74 19.26 11.08
CA GLU A 17 -4.14 19.60 11.27
C GLU A 17 -4.93 18.45 11.90
N HIS A 18 -4.52 17.21 11.64
CA HIS A 18 -5.12 15.99 12.17
C HIS A 18 -4.36 15.37 13.35
N HIS A 19 -3.41 16.11 13.93
CA HIS A 19 -2.60 15.67 15.06
C HIS A 19 -1.83 14.37 14.83
N VAL A 20 -1.39 14.12 13.58
CA VAL A 20 -0.58 12.96 13.24
C VAL A 20 0.87 13.19 13.66
N GLU A 21 1.44 12.28 14.46
CA GLU A 21 2.86 12.24 14.77
C GLU A 21 3.66 11.86 13.52
N LEU A 22 4.69 12.66 13.19
CA LEU A 22 5.58 12.37 12.08
C LEU A 22 6.90 11.78 12.59
N ARG A 23 7.21 10.54 12.21
CA ARG A 23 8.49 9.89 12.44
C ARG A 23 9.34 9.97 11.19
N CYS A 24 10.35 10.81 11.23
CA CYS A 24 11.07 11.24 10.04
C CYS A 24 12.49 10.69 9.99
N CYS A 25 12.92 10.24 8.79
CA CYS A 25 14.34 10.02 8.54
C CYS A 25 15.12 11.36 8.61
N PRO A 26 16.44 11.35 8.76
CA PRO A 26 17.24 12.59 8.89
C PRO A 26 17.04 13.57 7.74
N ARG A 27 16.85 13.09 6.52
CA ARG A 27 16.61 13.94 5.33
C ARG A 27 15.23 14.60 5.36
N ALA A 28 14.18 13.87 5.75
CA ALA A 28 12.84 14.44 5.92
C ALA A 28 12.82 15.46 7.05
N ALA A 29 13.48 15.16 8.19
CA ALA A 29 13.60 16.08 9.32
C ALA A 29 14.35 17.37 8.95
N ALA A 30 15.38 17.31 8.12
CA ALA A 30 16.10 18.49 7.64
C ALA A 30 15.23 19.41 6.77
N ILE A 31 14.27 18.85 6.02
CA ILE A 31 13.31 19.64 5.22
C ILE A 31 12.23 20.26 6.13
N LEU A 32 11.78 19.52 7.13
CA LEU A 32 10.68 19.90 8.04
C LEU A 32 11.17 20.49 9.38
N ARG A 33 12.35 21.10 9.40
CA ARG A 33 13.08 21.55 10.63
C ARG A 33 12.29 22.45 11.58
N ASP A 34 11.27 23.14 11.07
CA ASP A 34 10.45 24.08 11.85
C ASP A 34 9.22 23.41 12.48
N MET A 35 9.10 22.09 12.36
CA MET A 35 7.98 21.30 12.88
C MET A 35 8.43 20.42 14.05
N GLN A 36 7.46 20.05 14.91
CA GLN A 36 7.70 19.04 15.93
C GLN A 36 7.72 17.64 15.28
N LEU A 37 8.87 16.97 15.34
CA LEU A 37 9.09 15.69 14.70
C LEU A 37 9.71 14.68 15.67
N THR A 38 9.45 13.41 15.45
CA THR A 38 10.15 12.30 16.11
C THR A 38 11.17 11.70 15.12
N ALA A 39 12.36 11.37 15.58
CA ALA A 39 13.35 10.70 14.75
C ALA A 39 12.88 9.26 14.49
N ALA A 40 12.80 8.86 13.22
CA ALA A 40 12.49 7.50 12.85
C ALA A 40 13.66 6.55 13.16
N THR A 41 13.33 5.37 13.63
CA THR A 41 14.24 4.24 13.83
C THR A 41 14.03 3.20 12.73
N GLU A 42 14.84 2.15 12.70
CA GLU A 42 14.67 1.06 11.71
C GLU A 42 13.36 0.29 11.92
N GLU A 43 12.88 0.18 13.17
CA GLU A 43 11.62 -0.48 13.49
C GLU A 43 10.40 0.25 12.92
N ASP A 44 10.46 1.58 12.79
CA ASP A 44 9.35 2.38 12.29
C ASP A 44 8.95 2.02 10.86
N TRP A 45 9.90 1.53 10.05
CA TRP A 45 9.61 1.17 8.66
C TRP A 45 8.72 -0.07 8.50
N ALA A 46 8.74 -0.98 9.48
CA ALA A 46 7.95 -2.21 9.48
C ALA A 46 6.78 -2.17 10.47
N THR A 47 6.61 -1.06 11.20
CA THR A 47 5.58 -0.96 12.24
C THR A 47 4.25 -0.51 11.68
N GLU A 48 3.20 -1.28 11.94
CA GLU A 48 1.82 -0.86 11.81
C GLU A 48 1.37 -0.23 13.14
N TYR A 49 1.26 1.09 13.17
CA TYR A 49 1.06 1.82 14.42
C TYR A 49 -0.34 1.70 15.01
N LEU A 50 -1.37 1.48 14.17
CA LEU A 50 -2.78 1.50 14.59
C LEU A 50 -3.18 2.79 15.34
N ASP A 51 -2.50 3.89 15.03
CA ASP A 51 -2.65 5.21 15.64
C ASP A 51 -2.31 6.30 14.62
N TYR A 52 -2.52 7.55 14.99
CA TYR A 52 -2.19 8.72 14.18
C TYR A 52 -0.67 8.97 14.15
N ILE A 53 0.07 8.05 13.59
CA ILE A 53 1.52 8.09 13.44
C ILE A 53 1.88 7.74 12.00
N LEU A 54 2.76 8.52 11.38
CA LEU A 54 3.23 8.32 10.01
C LEU A 54 4.75 8.32 9.95
N ALA A 55 5.35 7.22 9.47
CA ALA A 55 6.77 7.15 9.15
C ALA A 55 7.05 7.79 7.78
N VAL A 56 8.07 8.65 7.72
CA VAL A 56 8.43 9.41 6.52
C VAL A 56 9.90 9.21 6.17
N ARG A 57 10.15 8.63 5.00
CA ARG A 57 11.50 8.41 4.46
C ARG A 57 11.67 9.06 3.10
N VAL A 58 12.76 9.81 2.93
CA VAL A 58 13.18 10.36 1.63
C VAL A 58 14.20 9.42 1.01
N VAL A 59 13.93 8.98 -0.21
CA VAL A 59 14.80 8.12 -1.03
C VAL A 59 15.23 8.84 -2.29
N ASP A 60 16.24 8.33 -3.01
CA ASP A 60 16.84 9.02 -4.15
C ASP A 60 16.17 8.66 -5.49
N SER A 61 15.60 7.46 -5.58
CA SER A 61 15.03 6.94 -6.83
C SER A 61 13.70 6.22 -6.59
N LEU A 62 13.01 5.88 -7.68
CA LEU A 62 11.84 5.01 -7.66
C LEU A 62 12.24 3.57 -7.26
N GLU A 63 13.39 3.12 -7.73
CA GLU A 63 13.97 1.81 -7.42
C GLU A 63 14.23 1.66 -5.92
N ASP A 64 14.76 2.71 -5.28
CA ASP A 64 14.96 2.73 -3.82
C ASP A 64 13.62 2.68 -3.07
N ALA A 65 12.60 3.37 -3.58
CA ALA A 65 11.26 3.32 -3.00
C ALA A 65 10.66 1.90 -3.10
N MET A 66 10.73 1.28 -4.27
CA MET A 66 10.24 -0.09 -4.47
C MET A 66 11.02 -1.11 -3.64
N THR A 67 12.33 -0.93 -3.49
CA THR A 67 13.17 -1.77 -2.60
C THR A 67 12.73 -1.63 -1.15
N HIS A 68 12.46 -0.40 -0.70
CA HIS A 68 11.96 -0.15 0.65
C HIS A 68 10.59 -0.80 0.87
N ILE A 69 9.66 -0.67 -0.07
CA ILE A 69 8.35 -1.33 -0.04
C ILE A 69 8.52 -2.86 0.05
N ALA A 70 9.37 -3.44 -0.78
CA ALA A 70 9.61 -4.88 -0.79
C ALA A 70 10.20 -5.39 0.52
N GLN A 71 10.99 -4.57 1.21
CA GLN A 71 11.64 -4.94 2.48
C GLN A 71 10.71 -4.81 3.69
N TYR A 72 9.89 -3.76 3.75
CA TYR A 72 9.15 -3.38 4.96
C TYR A 72 7.63 -3.44 4.79
N GLY A 73 7.12 -3.45 3.55
CA GLY A 73 5.68 -3.48 3.28
C GLY A 73 5.03 -4.79 3.70
N THR A 74 3.75 -4.72 4.01
CA THR A 74 2.93 -5.91 4.38
C THR A 74 2.42 -6.68 3.15
N GLY A 75 2.65 -6.15 1.94
CA GLY A 75 2.10 -6.70 0.70
C GLY A 75 0.59 -6.44 0.53
N HIS A 76 0.03 -5.51 1.29
CA HIS A 76 -1.40 -5.21 1.26
C HIS A 76 -1.73 -4.17 0.18
N SER A 77 -1.38 -2.91 0.37
CA SER A 77 -1.76 -1.81 -0.52
C SER A 77 -0.64 -0.80 -0.67
N GLU A 78 -0.24 -0.54 -1.90
CA GLU A 78 0.85 0.38 -2.22
C GLU A 78 0.41 1.38 -3.29
N CYS A 79 0.83 2.63 -3.16
CA CYS A 79 0.42 3.70 -4.06
C CYS A 79 1.59 4.53 -4.55
N ILE A 80 1.58 4.86 -5.84
CA ILE A 80 2.43 5.91 -6.40
C ILE A 80 1.58 7.13 -6.79
N VAL A 81 2.10 8.32 -6.48
CA VAL A 81 1.56 9.59 -6.96
C VAL A 81 2.56 10.19 -7.93
N THR A 82 2.23 10.24 -9.21
CA THR A 82 3.14 10.68 -10.27
C THR A 82 2.42 11.12 -11.53
N ASP A 83 3.03 12.06 -12.27
CA ASP A 83 2.63 12.45 -13.63
C ASP A 83 3.45 11.71 -14.71
N SER A 84 4.47 10.95 -14.31
CA SER A 84 5.31 10.19 -15.23
C SER A 84 4.69 8.85 -15.57
N ALA A 85 4.24 8.67 -16.82
CA ALA A 85 3.70 7.39 -17.29
C ALA A 85 4.72 6.25 -17.14
N ARG A 86 6.01 6.50 -17.38
CA ARG A 86 7.07 5.50 -17.20
C ARG A 86 7.24 5.06 -15.73
N ALA A 87 7.20 6.02 -14.81
CA ALA A 87 7.30 5.71 -13.37
C ALA A 87 6.06 4.95 -12.89
N ALA A 88 4.88 5.33 -13.37
CA ALA A 88 3.62 4.65 -13.07
C ALA A 88 3.64 3.20 -13.55
N GLU A 89 4.01 2.97 -14.81
CA GLU A 89 4.10 1.63 -15.40
C GLU A 89 5.08 0.74 -14.63
N ALA A 90 6.29 1.25 -14.35
CA ALA A 90 7.30 0.51 -13.59
C ALA A 90 6.82 0.14 -12.18
N PHE A 91 6.14 1.06 -11.49
CA PHE A 91 5.62 0.82 -10.15
C PHE A 91 4.49 -0.22 -10.16
N LEU A 92 3.52 -0.07 -11.05
CA LEU A 92 2.38 -0.99 -11.17
C LEU A 92 2.79 -2.42 -11.54
N ASP A 93 3.85 -2.57 -12.35
CA ASP A 93 4.36 -3.87 -12.80
C ASP A 93 5.23 -4.57 -11.74
N GLN A 94 6.07 -3.81 -11.03
CA GLN A 94 7.11 -4.38 -10.18
C GLN A 94 6.75 -4.48 -8.70
N VAL A 95 5.80 -3.67 -8.21
CA VAL A 95 5.41 -3.72 -6.80
C VAL A 95 4.48 -4.89 -6.53
N ASP A 96 4.93 -5.80 -5.67
CA ASP A 96 4.22 -7.02 -5.33
C ASP A 96 3.35 -6.83 -4.08
N ALA A 97 2.20 -6.20 -4.26
CA ALA A 97 1.17 -6.05 -3.23
C ALA A 97 -0.19 -6.58 -3.73
N ALA A 98 -1.11 -6.80 -2.80
CA ALA A 98 -2.47 -7.26 -3.12
C ALA A 98 -3.26 -6.22 -3.92
N ALA A 99 -2.99 -4.93 -3.66
CA ALA A 99 -3.51 -3.81 -4.44
C ALA A 99 -2.42 -2.77 -4.69
N VAL A 100 -2.26 -2.35 -5.94
CA VAL A 100 -1.29 -1.33 -6.34
C VAL A 100 -2.02 -0.19 -7.04
N TYR A 101 -1.76 1.03 -6.61
CA TYR A 101 -2.52 2.21 -7.02
C TYR A 101 -1.65 3.24 -7.74
N LEU A 102 -2.26 3.91 -8.70
CA LEU A 102 -1.73 5.11 -9.34
C LEU A 102 -2.67 6.28 -9.06
N ASN A 103 -2.17 7.33 -8.39
CA ASN A 103 -2.91 8.57 -8.15
C ASN A 103 -4.29 8.38 -7.52
N ALA A 104 -4.44 7.37 -6.66
CA ALA A 104 -5.70 7.04 -5.99
C ALA A 104 -5.44 6.71 -4.51
N SER A 105 -6.47 6.86 -3.69
CA SER A 105 -6.39 6.52 -2.27
C SER A 105 -6.32 5.00 -2.07
N THR A 106 -5.43 4.54 -1.20
CA THR A 106 -5.36 3.13 -0.78
C THR A 106 -6.63 2.65 -0.06
N ARG A 107 -7.50 3.55 0.36
CA ARG A 107 -8.81 3.23 0.96
C ARG A 107 -9.82 2.63 -0.02
N PHE A 108 -9.55 2.63 -1.32
CA PHE A 108 -10.38 1.91 -2.29
C PHE A 108 -10.27 0.39 -2.18
N THR A 109 -9.29 -0.15 -1.47
CA THR A 109 -9.25 -1.59 -1.18
C THR A 109 -10.32 -1.93 -0.13
N ASP A 110 -11.51 -2.20 -0.63
CA ASP A 110 -12.72 -2.49 0.13
C ASP A 110 -13.62 -3.40 -0.71
N GLY A 111 -14.18 -4.43 -0.11
CA GLY A 111 -15.01 -5.41 -0.83
C GLY A 111 -16.28 -4.80 -1.42
N ALA A 112 -16.89 -3.81 -0.77
CA ALA A 112 -18.05 -3.11 -1.29
C ALA A 112 -17.69 -2.24 -2.49
N GLU A 113 -16.61 -1.46 -2.41
CA GLU A 113 -16.11 -0.62 -3.50
C GLU A 113 -15.71 -1.47 -4.73
N PHE A 114 -15.15 -2.66 -4.53
CA PHE A 114 -14.79 -3.59 -5.61
C PHE A 114 -15.97 -4.41 -6.14
N GLY A 115 -17.17 -4.22 -5.60
CA GLY A 115 -18.38 -4.89 -6.07
C GLY A 115 -18.49 -6.35 -5.63
N LEU A 116 -17.77 -6.77 -4.58
CA LEU A 116 -17.83 -8.12 -4.04
C LEU A 116 -19.02 -8.35 -3.10
N GLY A 117 -19.78 -7.30 -2.81
CA GLY A 117 -20.98 -7.31 -1.95
C GLY A 117 -20.70 -7.35 -0.45
N ALA A 118 -19.55 -7.84 -0.05
CA ALA A 118 -19.08 -7.89 1.34
C ALA A 118 -17.56 -8.03 1.39
N GLU A 119 -16.98 -7.79 2.56
CA GLU A 119 -15.61 -8.10 2.86
C GLU A 119 -15.53 -8.80 4.21
N ILE A 120 -14.91 -9.98 4.24
CA ILE A 120 -14.62 -10.71 5.48
C ILE A 120 -13.17 -10.56 5.92
N GLY A 121 -12.35 -9.97 5.06
CA GLY A 121 -10.94 -9.70 5.25
C GLY A 121 -10.24 -9.42 3.95
N ILE A 122 -8.95 -9.08 4.04
CA ILE A 122 -8.06 -8.84 2.91
C ILE A 122 -6.86 -9.77 3.03
N SER A 123 -6.64 -10.58 2.00
CA SER A 123 -5.53 -11.54 1.96
C SER A 123 -4.36 -10.97 1.16
N THR A 124 -3.15 -11.12 1.69
CA THR A 124 -1.91 -10.82 0.99
C THR A 124 -1.21 -12.05 0.41
N GLN A 125 -1.75 -13.25 0.65
CA GLN A 125 -1.20 -14.50 0.10
C GLN A 125 -1.44 -14.64 -1.40
N LYS A 126 -0.71 -15.57 -2.04
CA LYS A 126 -0.74 -15.77 -3.51
C LYS A 126 -1.35 -17.09 -3.97
N LEU A 127 -1.59 -18.03 -3.05
CA LEU A 127 -2.00 -19.41 -3.41
C LEU A 127 -3.51 -19.61 -3.48
N HIS A 128 -4.31 -18.70 -3.00
CA HIS A 128 -5.77 -18.73 -3.03
C HIS A 128 -6.28 -17.36 -3.47
N SER A 129 -7.23 -16.77 -2.73
CA SER A 129 -7.63 -15.39 -2.98
C SER A 129 -6.59 -14.40 -2.51
N ARG A 130 -6.46 -13.29 -3.22
CA ARG A 130 -5.58 -12.18 -2.90
C ARG A 130 -6.38 -10.88 -2.98
N GLY A 131 -6.15 -9.95 -2.04
CA GLY A 131 -6.94 -8.74 -1.90
C GLY A 131 -8.21 -8.97 -1.07
N PRO A 132 -9.24 -8.11 -1.23
CA PRO A 132 -10.51 -8.24 -0.54
C PRO A 132 -11.19 -9.57 -0.82
N MET A 133 -11.73 -10.21 0.23
CA MET A 133 -12.41 -11.49 0.15
C MET A 133 -13.88 -11.33 0.52
N GLY A 134 -14.75 -11.69 -0.40
CA GLY A 134 -16.19 -11.72 -0.22
C GLY A 134 -16.75 -13.16 -0.12
N LEU A 135 -18.03 -13.33 -0.42
CA LEU A 135 -18.71 -14.62 -0.35
C LEU A 135 -18.09 -15.66 -1.30
N ARG A 136 -17.63 -15.24 -2.47
CA ARG A 136 -17.08 -16.12 -3.50
C ARG A 136 -15.83 -16.85 -3.01
N GLU A 137 -14.96 -16.15 -2.30
CA GLU A 137 -13.67 -16.67 -1.80
C GLU A 137 -13.86 -17.67 -0.65
N LEU A 138 -15.04 -17.67 0.01
CA LEU A 138 -15.42 -18.64 1.03
C LEU A 138 -16.00 -19.94 0.48
N THR A 139 -16.21 -20.01 -0.83
CA THR A 139 -16.83 -21.14 -1.49
C THR A 139 -15.88 -21.78 -2.48
N THR A 140 -16.19 -22.99 -2.90
CA THR A 140 -15.48 -23.68 -3.97
C THR A 140 -16.48 -24.37 -4.90
N THR A 141 -15.98 -24.87 -6.01
CA THR A 141 -16.79 -25.57 -7.00
C THR A 141 -16.56 -27.08 -6.92
N LYS A 142 -17.59 -27.85 -7.23
CA LYS A 142 -17.47 -29.28 -7.54
C LYS A 142 -18.05 -29.55 -8.91
N TYR A 143 -17.47 -30.48 -9.62
CA TYR A 143 -18.05 -30.97 -10.89
C TYR A 143 -19.04 -32.09 -10.62
N ILE A 144 -20.22 -31.98 -11.22
CA ILE A 144 -21.23 -33.06 -11.20
C ILE A 144 -21.32 -33.58 -12.63
N VAL A 145 -20.96 -34.85 -12.80
CA VAL A 145 -21.01 -35.51 -14.09
C VAL A 145 -22.10 -36.63 -14.02
N VAL A 146 -23.11 -36.46 -14.83
CA VAL A 146 -24.21 -37.44 -14.94
C VAL A 146 -24.14 -38.09 -16.31
N GLY A 147 -24.01 -39.40 -16.33
CA GLY A 147 -23.95 -40.19 -17.56
C GLY A 147 -24.96 -41.34 -17.55
N ASN A 148 -25.03 -42.03 -18.67
CA ASN A 148 -25.87 -43.24 -18.85
C ASN A 148 -25.05 -44.42 -19.42
N GLY A 149 -23.77 -44.51 -19.07
CA GLY A 149 -22.87 -45.59 -19.50
C GLY A 149 -21.77 -45.18 -20.47
N GLN A 150 -21.57 -43.89 -20.73
CA GLN A 150 -20.47 -43.44 -21.57
C GLN A 150 -19.13 -43.85 -20.95
N ILE A 151 -18.24 -44.33 -21.78
CA ILE A 151 -16.84 -44.64 -21.46
C ILE A 151 -15.91 -43.72 -22.25
N ARG A 152 -14.71 -43.51 -21.72
CA ARG A 152 -13.66 -42.73 -22.36
C ARG A 152 -12.57 -43.67 -22.89
#